data_e28be35dc0f7703d7c7343f900ce8d94
#
_entry.id   e28be35dc0f7703d7c7343f900ce8d94
#
_cell.length_a   1.000
_cell.length_b   1.000
_cell.length_c   1.000
_cell.angle_alpha   90.00
_cell.angle_beta   90.00
_cell.angle_gamma   90.00
#
_symmetry.space_group_name_H-M   'P 1'
#
loop_
_entity.id
_entity.type
_entity.pdbx_description
1 polymer ?
#
loop_
_entity_poly.entity_id
_entity_poly.type
_entity_poly.pdbx_seq_one_letter_code
_entity_poly.pdbx_strand_id
1 'polypeptide(L)'
;PQRRERNFYSSTVGPNKDRTVVIISDAFLFEAAKELQQRLDKRDVFGTEMQYAVTGLPSVTYFGMPSLLPNHELAYQGNKELLVDGQKAINLEQRMHILQTIEPQSQAMRLTDFLSLSSTEQKKYVVDQKVIYFYHNTVDATGDKPASEVNVFRAVEDAIAELERGVDRLRIISIRNIYVTADHGFIYRRHLLDSTDKINLPSDVDFEQKNLRYAIGSTDFDEIGVDNVKLGDILGNDDQRFVFYPSNANVFSVP
;
A
#
# COMPACT_ATOMS: atom_id res chain seq x y z
N PRO A 1 -4.95 -6.93 -19.40
CA PRO A 1 -5.52 -6.74 -18.07
C PRO A 1 -4.51 -5.97 -17.25
N GLN A 2 -4.89 -4.78 -16.79
CA GLN A 2 -4.03 -4.00 -15.91
C GLN A 2 -3.82 -4.78 -14.61
N ARG A 3 -2.58 -4.86 -14.16
CA ARG A 3 -2.23 -5.43 -12.84
C ARG A 3 -2.70 -4.46 -11.76
N ARG A 4 -3.97 -4.56 -11.38
CA ARG A 4 -4.55 -3.73 -10.32
C ARG A 4 -4.22 -4.31 -8.96
N GLU A 5 -3.93 -3.46 -8.02
CA GLU A 5 -3.62 -3.79 -6.62
C GLU A 5 -4.67 -4.71 -5.98
N ARG A 6 -5.96 -4.44 -6.18
CA ARG A 6 -7.06 -5.27 -5.67
C ARG A 6 -7.04 -6.74 -6.14
N ASN A 7 -6.30 -7.04 -7.20
CA ASN A 7 -6.15 -8.40 -7.71
C ASN A 7 -4.83 -9.05 -7.22
N PHE A 8 -4.07 -8.38 -6.37
CA PHE A 8 -2.76 -8.86 -5.94
C PHE A 8 -2.84 -10.25 -5.29
N TYR A 9 -3.74 -10.43 -4.32
CA TYR A 9 -3.86 -11.73 -3.67
C TYR A 9 -4.25 -12.82 -4.67
N SER A 10 -5.32 -12.62 -5.43
CA SER A 10 -5.86 -13.62 -6.36
C SER A 10 -4.94 -13.96 -7.52
N SER A 11 -4.13 -13.00 -7.98
CA SER A 11 -3.21 -13.19 -9.12
C SER A 11 -1.80 -13.62 -8.73
N THR A 12 -1.36 -13.31 -7.50
CA THR A 12 0.04 -13.44 -7.10
C THR A 12 0.22 -14.36 -5.90
N VAL A 13 -0.57 -14.20 -4.84
CA VAL A 13 -0.41 -14.97 -3.59
C VAL A 13 -1.18 -16.28 -3.64
N GLY A 14 -2.48 -16.22 -3.93
CA GLY A 14 -3.39 -17.37 -3.91
C GLY A 14 -2.99 -18.54 -4.82
N PRO A 15 -2.45 -18.32 -6.04
CA PRO A 15 -2.02 -19.40 -6.92
C PRO A 15 -0.80 -20.19 -6.42
N ASN A 16 -0.02 -19.66 -5.47
CA ASN A 16 1.16 -20.33 -4.96
C ASN A 16 0.79 -21.53 -4.11
N LYS A 17 1.37 -22.67 -4.43
CA LYS A 17 1.22 -23.90 -3.64
C LYS A 17 2.16 -23.96 -2.43
N ASP A 18 3.30 -23.32 -2.55
CA ASP A 18 4.32 -23.25 -1.52
C ASP A 18 4.06 -22.10 -0.56
N ARG A 19 4.72 -22.14 0.61
CA ARG A 19 4.69 -21.07 1.59
C ARG A 19 5.08 -19.75 0.94
N THR A 20 4.24 -18.74 1.15
CA THR A 20 4.39 -17.41 0.56
C THR A 20 4.44 -16.36 1.65
N VAL A 21 5.42 -15.48 1.57
CA VAL A 21 5.55 -14.31 2.42
C VAL A 21 5.35 -13.05 1.59
N VAL A 22 4.53 -12.15 2.10
CA VAL A 22 4.30 -10.82 1.54
C VAL A 22 4.79 -9.79 2.55
N ILE A 23 5.65 -8.89 2.14
CA ILE A 23 6.05 -7.71 2.91
C ILE A 23 5.40 -6.51 2.25
N ILE A 24 4.46 -5.86 2.95
CA ILE A 24 3.82 -4.63 2.49
C ILE A 24 4.54 -3.47 3.17
N SER A 25 5.24 -2.66 2.39
CA SER A 25 5.91 -1.46 2.86
C SER A 25 5.06 -0.24 2.52
N ASP A 26 4.54 0.41 3.56
CA ASP A 26 3.65 1.56 3.48
C ASP A 26 4.34 2.74 2.77
N ALA A 27 3.68 3.30 1.77
CA ALA A 27 4.17 4.41 0.94
C ALA A 27 5.52 4.14 0.22
N PHE A 28 5.87 2.88 -0.07
CA PHE A 28 7.15 2.53 -0.69
C PHE A 28 7.13 2.75 -2.20
N LEU A 29 7.89 3.73 -2.67
CA LEU A 29 7.93 4.14 -4.07
C LEU A 29 8.53 3.06 -4.99
N PHE A 30 8.07 3.04 -6.24
CA PHE A 30 8.58 2.13 -7.28
C PHE A 30 10.08 2.29 -7.51
N GLU A 31 10.60 3.52 -7.47
CA GLU A 31 12.03 3.83 -7.59
C GLU A 31 12.84 3.23 -6.45
N ALA A 32 12.32 3.30 -5.22
CA ALA A 32 12.94 2.68 -4.06
C ALA A 32 12.93 1.15 -4.15
N ALA A 33 11.84 0.57 -4.66
CA ALA A 33 11.75 -0.86 -4.91
C ALA A 33 12.76 -1.33 -5.98
N LYS A 34 13.00 -0.51 -7.00
CA LYS A 34 14.05 -0.78 -8.01
C LYS A 34 15.45 -0.76 -7.41
N GLU A 35 15.70 0.16 -6.49
CA GLU A 35 16.98 0.18 -5.77
C GLU A 35 17.13 -1.05 -4.86
N LEU A 36 16.08 -1.42 -4.12
CA LEU A 36 16.06 -2.65 -3.33
C LEU A 36 16.37 -3.87 -4.20
N GLN A 37 15.75 -3.98 -5.38
CA GLN A 37 16.04 -5.05 -6.34
C GLN A 37 17.52 -5.09 -6.69
N GLN A 38 18.11 -3.96 -7.07
CA GLN A 38 19.52 -3.87 -7.42
C GLN A 38 20.45 -4.29 -6.28
N ARG A 39 20.09 -3.98 -5.03
CA ARG A 39 20.88 -4.38 -3.86
C ARG A 39 20.80 -5.88 -3.60
N LEU A 40 19.60 -6.46 -3.75
CA LEU A 40 19.39 -7.91 -3.60
C LEU A 40 20.12 -8.69 -4.70
N ASP A 41 20.05 -8.24 -5.95
CA ASP A 41 20.69 -8.90 -7.10
C ASP A 41 22.23 -8.87 -7.03
N LYS A 42 22.84 -7.81 -6.48
CA LYS A 42 24.30 -7.72 -6.27
C LYS A 42 24.85 -8.80 -5.33
N ARG A 43 24.01 -9.43 -4.53
CA ARG A 43 24.41 -10.47 -3.58
C ARG A 43 24.50 -11.87 -4.18
N ASP A 44 24.29 -11.98 -5.49
CA ASP A 44 24.50 -13.16 -6.35
C ASP A 44 23.81 -14.48 -5.91
N VAL A 45 22.78 -14.37 -5.07
CA VAL A 45 22.15 -15.54 -4.46
C VAL A 45 20.71 -15.74 -4.94
N PHE A 46 20.10 -14.74 -5.63
CA PHE A 46 18.74 -14.80 -6.18
C PHE A 46 18.59 -14.07 -7.50
N GLY A 47 17.74 -14.64 -8.35
CA GLY A 47 17.06 -13.83 -9.34
C GLY A 47 15.87 -13.13 -8.67
N THR A 48 15.86 -11.81 -8.69
CA THR A 48 14.65 -11.05 -8.35
C THR A 48 13.90 -10.69 -9.61
N GLU A 49 12.58 -10.69 -9.54
CA GLU A 49 11.72 -10.22 -10.62
C GLU A 49 10.97 -8.97 -10.13
N MET A 50 10.99 -7.92 -10.94
CA MET A 50 10.25 -6.71 -10.65
C MET A 50 9.05 -6.59 -11.58
N GLN A 51 7.90 -6.30 -10.98
CA GLN A 51 6.65 -6.07 -11.70
C GLN A 51 6.03 -4.77 -11.18
N TYR A 52 5.18 -4.16 -11.99
CA TYR A 52 4.39 -3.01 -11.53
C TYR A 52 2.97 -3.44 -11.21
N ALA A 53 2.35 -2.77 -10.26
CA ALA A 53 0.92 -2.79 -10.01
C ALA A 53 0.37 -1.36 -10.05
N VAL A 54 -0.87 -1.21 -10.47
CA VAL A 54 -1.57 0.07 -10.46
C VAL A 54 -2.40 0.13 -9.19
N THR A 55 -2.08 1.09 -8.33
CA THR A 55 -2.83 1.33 -7.09
C THR A 55 -4.25 1.81 -7.39
N GLY A 56 -5.15 1.63 -6.44
CA GLY A 56 -6.46 2.27 -6.45
C GLY A 56 -6.36 3.78 -6.19
N LEU A 57 -7.47 4.48 -6.41
CA LEU A 57 -7.65 5.88 -6.02
C LEU A 57 -8.78 5.97 -4.98
N PRO A 58 -8.59 6.78 -3.94
CA PRO A 58 -7.39 7.55 -3.60
C PRO A 58 -6.21 6.65 -3.21
N SER A 59 -4.99 7.06 -3.59
CA SER A 59 -3.75 6.34 -3.32
C SER A 59 -3.29 6.63 -1.89
N VAL A 60 -3.85 5.92 -0.92
CA VAL A 60 -3.67 6.12 0.52
C VAL A 60 -3.83 4.80 1.29
N THR A 61 -3.26 4.74 2.49
CA THR A 61 -3.19 3.52 3.32
C THR A 61 -4.53 2.83 3.54
N TYR A 62 -5.60 3.57 3.85
CA TYR A 62 -6.91 2.97 4.13
C TYR A 62 -7.62 2.40 2.88
N PHE A 63 -7.10 2.67 1.67
CA PHE A 63 -7.52 2.05 0.40
C PHE A 63 -6.57 0.92 0.00
N GLY A 64 -5.27 1.17 0.01
CA GLY A 64 -4.26 0.23 -0.47
C GLY A 64 -4.12 -1.00 0.41
N MET A 65 -4.00 -0.82 1.72
CA MET A 65 -3.83 -1.97 2.63
C MET A 65 -4.96 -3.01 2.53
N PRO A 66 -6.27 -2.63 2.54
CA PRO A 66 -7.35 -3.57 2.30
C PRO A 66 -7.33 -4.20 0.90
N SER A 67 -6.93 -3.43 -0.13
CA SER A 67 -6.89 -3.90 -1.51
C SER A 67 -5.88 -5.03 -1.75
N LEU A 68 -4.83 -5.14 -0.92
CA LEU A 68 -3.82 -6.19 -0.99
C LEU A 68 -4.24 -7.50 -0.30
N LEU A 69 -5.36 -7.49 0.43
CA LEU A 69 -5.91 -8.68 1.07
C LEU A 69 -6.72 -9.54 0.09
N PRO A 70 -6.97 -10.83 0.40
CA PRO A 70 -7.92 -11.62 -0.35
C PRO A 70 -9.30 -10.94 -0.30
N ASN A 71 -9.89 -10.71 -1.45
CA ASN A 71 -11.19 -10.04 -1.56
C ASN A 71 -11.97 -10.55 -2.77
N HIS A 72 -13.30 -10.60 -2.64
CA HIS A 72 -14.26 -10.72 -3.73
C HIS A 72 -14.91 -9.35 -3.97
N GLU A 73 -15.14 -8.59 -2.91
CA GLU A 73 -15.76 -7.27 -2.95
C GLU A 73 -15.00 -6.31 -2.04
N LEU A 74 -14.76 -5.10 -2.56
CA LEU A 74 -14.27 -3.95 -1.80
C LEU A 74 -15.37 -2.91 -1.77
N ALA A 75 -15.75 -2.42 -0.58
CA ALA A 75 -16.82 -1.44 -0.40
C ALA A 75 -16.38 -0.26 0.48
N TYR A 76 -16.43 0.96 -0.07
CA TYR A 76 -16.10 2.16 0.69
C TYR A 76 -17.30 2.63 1.51
N GLN A 77 -17.14 2.71 2.83
CA GLN A 77 -18.21 3.09 3.77
C GLN A 77 -18.22 4.56 4.14
N GLY A 78 -17.32 5.37 3.58
CA GLY A 78 -17.07 6.71 4.09
C GLY A 78 -16.06 6.70 5.26
N ASN A 79 -15.79 7.89 5.81
CA ASN A 79 -14.92 8.08 6.98
C ASN A 79 -13.56 7.35 6.92
N LYS A 80 -12.96 7.28 5.74
CA LYS A 80 -11.67 6.59 5.51
C LYS A 80 -11.72 5.09 5.84
N GLU A 81 -12.83 4.44 5.55
CA GLU A 81 -13.01 3.02 5.80
C GLU A 81 -13.36 2.27 4.51
N LEU A 82 -12.50 1.33 4.11
CA LEU A 82 -12.75 0.37 3.04
C LEU A 82 -12.94 -1.01 3.64
N LEU A 83 -14.10 -1.62 3.38
CA LEU A 83 -14.41 -2.99 3.79
C LEU A 83 -13.92 -4.00 2.75
N VAL A 84 -13.49 -5.15 3.24
CA VAL A 84 -13.12 -6.34 2.46
C VAL A 84 -14.17 -7.42 2.75
N ASP A 85 -14.97 -7.77 1.76
CA ASP A 85 -16.06 -8.75 1.91
C ASP A 85 -16.94 -8.45 3.15
N GLY A 86 -17.28 -7.17 3.35
CA GLY A 86 -18.06 -6.69 4.48
C GLY A 86 -17.31 -6.56 5.82
N GLN A 87 -16.02 -6.90 5.87
CA GLN A 87 -15.20 -6.88 7.09
C GLN A 87 -14.27 -5.65 7.12
N LYS A 88 -14.05 -5.12 8.33
CA LYS A 88 -13.08 -4.04 8.56
C LYS A 88 -11.65 -4.54 8.45
N ALA A 89 -10.77 -3.72 7.87
CA ALA A 89 -9.35 -4.02 7.67
C ALA A 89 -8.42 -2.89 8.19
N ILE A 90 -8.85 -2.21 9.26
CA ILE A 90 -8.17 -1.01 9.78
C ILE A 90 -6.85 -1.36 10.46
N ASN A 91 -6.82 -2.44 11.22
CA ASN A 91 -5.68 -2.83 12.03
C ASN A 91 -5.14 -4.23 11.67
N LEU A 92 -4.00 -4.56 12.25
CA LEU A 92 -3.29 -5.82 12.00
C LEU A 92 -4.16 -7.07 12.29
N GLU A 93 -4.88 -7.07 13.41
CA GLU A 93 -5.72 -8.19 13.85
C GLU A 93 -6.86 -8.45 12.85
N GLN A 94 -7.55 -7.40 12.41
CA GLN A 94 -8.62 -7.50 11.42
C GLN A 94 -8.09 -8.01 10.07
N ARG A 95 -6.95 -7.50 9.61
CA ARG A 95 -6.30 -7.96 8.37
C ARG A 95 -5.88 -9.42 8.47
N MET A 96 -5.32 -9.83 9.60
CA MET A 96 -4.99 -11.23 9.86
C MET A 96 -6.24 -12.12 9.84
N HIS A 97 -7.34 -11.67 10.43
CA HIS A 97 -8.60 -12.42 10.41
C HIS A 97 -9.13 -12.64 8.98
N ILE A 98 -9.06 -11.60 8.14
CA ILE A 98 -9.44 -11.70 6.72
C ILE A 98 -8.58 -12.72 5.98
N LEU A 99 -7.25 -12.70 6.19
CA LEU A 99 -6.35 -13.69 5.61
C LEU A 99 -6.73 -15.11 6.04
N GLN A 100 -7.00 -15.32 7.33
CA GLN A 100 -7.34 -16.62 7.90
C GLN A 100 -8.71 -17.14 7.46
N THR A 101 -9.63 -16.27 7.06
CA THR A 101 -10.91 -16.67 6.49
C THR A 101 -10.73 -17.42 5.15
N ILE A 102 -9.72 -17.04 4.36
CA ILE A 102 -9.43 -17.65 3.06
C ILE A 102 -8.36 -18.75 3.17
N GLU A 103 -7.31 -18.50 3.93
CA GLU A 103 -6.25 -19.46 4.19
C GLU A 103 -6.03 -19.57 5.71
N PRO A 104 -6.59 -20.60 6.37
CA PRO A 104 -6.50 -20.73 7.83
C PRO A 104 -5.07 -20.79 8.38
N GLN A 105 -4.12 -21.28 7.57
CA GLN A 105 -2.70 -21.28 7.90
C GLN A 105 -2.05 -19.95 7.50
N SER A 106 -2.60 -18.82 7.96
CA SER A 106 -2.07 -17.49 7.73
C SER A 106 -1.72 -16.78 9.02
N GLN A 107 -0.70 -15.93 8.94
CA GLN A 107 -0.27 -15.05 10.03
C GLN A 107 0.05 -13.65 9.51
N ALA A 108 -0.04 -12.67 10.41
CA ALA A 108 0.37 -11.31 10.13
C ALA A 108 1.11 -10.70 11.34
N MET A 109 2.16 -9.92 11.07
CA MET A 109 2.99 -9.26 12.08
C MET A 109 3.62 -7.99 11.50
N ARG A 110 4.09 -7.09 12.33
CA ARG A 110 4.98 -6.02 11.88
C ARG A 110 6.35 -6.60 11.54
N LEU A 111 6.97 -6.11 10.45
CA LEU A 111 8.30 -6.58 10.05
C LEU A 111 9.35 -6.31 11.15
N THR A 112 9.28 -5.16 11.81
CA THR A 112 10.17 -4.79 12.93
C THR A 112 10.08 -5.78 14.09
N ASP A 113 8.87 -6.24 14.43
CA ASP A 113 8.66 -7.20 15.50
C ASP A 113 9.27 -8.56 15.12
N PHE A 114 9.05 -9.02 13.87
CA PHE A 114 9.68 -10.24 13.36
C PHE A 114 11.21 -10.15 13.38
N LEU A 115 11.78 -9.01 12.99
CA LEU A 115 13.23 -8.81 12.98
C LEU A 115 13.84 -8.81 14.40
N SER A 116 13.05 -8.48 15.43
CA SER A 116 13.47 -8.52 16.83
C SER A 116 13.51 -9.93 17.43
N LEU A 117 12.82 -10.89 16.81
CA LEU A 117 12.80 -12.28 17.26
C LEU A 117 14.15 -12.98 17.04
N SER A 118 14.49 -13.90 17.91
CA SER A 118 15.60 -14.83 17.69
C SER A 118 15.35 -15.72 16.46
N SER A 119 16.40 -16.26 15.87
CA SER A 119 16.28 -17.16 14.71
C SER A 119 15.39 -18.38 14.98
N THR A 120 15.37 -18.87 16.21
CA THR A 120 14.52 -20.00 16.61
C THR A 120 13.05 -19.58 16.65
N GLU A 121 12.74 -18.41 17.18
CA GLU A 121 11.37 -17.87 17.22
C GLU A 121 10.87 -17.53 15.83
N GLN A 122 11.72 -16.95 14.97
CA GLN A 122 11.40 -16.69 13.55
C GLN A 122 11.02 -17.98 12.83
N LYS A 123 11.80 -19.07 13.01
CA LYS A 123 11.46 -20.39 12.44
C LYS A 123 10.14 -20.91 12.97
N LYS A 124 9.91 -20.84 14.28
CA LYS A 124 8.66 -21.27 14.92
C LYS A 124 7.46 -20.48 14.40
N TYR A 125 7.62 -19.18 14.18
CA TYR A 125 6.55 -18.31 13.67
C TYR A 125 6.09 -18.71 12.27
N VAL A 126 6.99 -19.16 11.41
CA VAL A 126 6.67 -19.44 10.00
C VAL A 126 6.36 -20.92 9.72
N VAL A 127 6.71 -21.86 10.62
CA VAL A 127 6.80 -23.29 10.29
C VAL A 127 5.49 -23.90 9.77
N ASP A 128 4.36 -23.60 10.37
CA ASP A 128 3.06 -24.18 10.03
C ASP A 128 2.17 -23.21 9.23
N GLN A 129 2.76 -22.13 8.72
CA GLN A 129 2.03 -21.13 7.96
C GLN A 129 2.20 -21.34 6.47
N LYS A 130 1.15 -21.05 5.70
CA LYS A 130 1.15 -21.05 4.24
C LYS A 130 1.27 -19.64 3.68
N VAL A 131 0.57 -18.68 4.27
CA VAL A 131 0.63 -17.27 3.89
C VAL A 131 0.99 -16.42 5.10
N ILE A 132 1.98 -15.56 4.94
CA ILE A 132 2.42 -14.63 6.00
C ILE A 132 2.50 -13.23 5.43
N TYR A 133 1.83 -12.28 6.09
CA TYR A 133 1.92 -10.86 5.77
C TYR A 133 2.74 -10.12 6.81
N PHE A 134 3.78 -9.44 6.37
CA PHE A 134 4.52 -8.48 7.19
C PHE A 134 4.17 -7.06 6.79
N TYR A 135 3.86 -6.23 7.78
CA TYR A 135 3.58 -4.81 7.58
C TYR A 135 4.79 -3.98 8.02
N HIS A 136 5.20 -3.07 7.15
CA HIS A 136 6.36 -2.23 7.33
C HIS A 136 5.97 -0.78 7.01
N ASN A 137 6.26 0.20 7.88
CA ASN A 137 5.78 1.58 7.76
C ASN A 137 6.86 2.65 7.98
N THR A 138 8.13 2.35 7.77
CA THR A 138 9.25 3.27 8.03
C THR A 138 9.17 4.55 7.19
N VAL A 139 8.69 4.47 5.95
CA VAL A 139 8.56 5.64 5.06
C VAL A 139 7.40 6.52 5.50
N ASP A 140 6.20 5.95 5.68
CA ASP A 140 4.99 6.70 6.01
C ASP A 140 5.10 7.38 7.39
N ALA A 141 5.62 6.70 8.40
CA ALA A 141 5.84 7.27 9.73
C ALA A 141 6.73 8.52 9.76
N THR A 142 7.55 8.71 8.72
CA THR A 142 8.42 9.89 8.57
C THR A 142 7.76 10.95 7.67
N GLY A 143 6.92 10.54 6.71
CA GLY A 143 6.28 11.40 5.72
C GLY A 143 5.18 12.31 6.26
N ASP A 144 4.54 11.95 7.37
CA ASP A 144 3.46 12.74 8.01
C ASP A 144 3.93 14.06 8.67
N LYS A 145 5.23 14.28 8.72
CA LYS A 145 5.79 15.57 9.17
C LYS A 145 6.29 16.34 7.95
N PRO A 146 6.16 17.69 7.91
CA PRO A 146 6.81 18.51 6.87
C PRO A 146 8.33 18.33 7.01
N ALA A 147 8.81 17.22 6.49
CA ALA A 147 10.19 16.80 6.58
C ALA A 147 10.98 17.52 5.49
N SER A 148 12.17 17.96 5.85
CA SER A 148 13.15 18.39 4.85
C SER A 148 13.43 17.22 3.88
N GLU A 149 13.77 17.52 2.64
CA GLU A 149 14.16 16.56 1.60
C GLU A 149 15.09 15.46 2.12
N VAL A 150 16.06 15.85 2.96
CA VAL A 150 17.05 14.96 3.59
C VAL A 150 16.38 13.88 4.45
N ASN A 151 15.29 14.19 5.16
CA ASN A 151 14.61 13.24 6.04
C ASN A 151 13.82 12.19 5.26
N VAL A 152 13.19 12.58 4.14
CA VAL A 152 12.47 11.63 3.27
C VAL A 152 13.44 10.64 2.62
N PHE A 153 14.57 11.13 2.08
CA PHE A 153 15.58 10.25 1.49
C PHE A 153 16.20 9.30 2.52
N ARG A 154 16.44 9.79 3.75
CA ARG A 154 16.91 8.92 4.82
C ARG A 154 15.89 7.86 5.21
N ALA A 155 14.60 8.20 5.29
CA ALA A 155 13.55 7.23 5.58
C ALA A 155 13.44 6.14 4.50
N VAL A 156 13.59 6.51 3.22
CA VAL A 156 13.63 5.56 2.12
C VAL A 156 14.86 4.65 2.22
N GLU A 157 16.02 5.20 2.54
CA GLU A 157 17.26 4.43 2.72
C GLU A 157 17.16 3.43 3.88
N ASP A 158 16.61 3.89 5.02
CA ASP A 158 16.38 3.05 6.19
C ASP A 158 15.35 1.95 5.87
N ALA A 159 14.30 2.27 5.13
CA ALA A 159 13.29 1.31 4.68
C ALA A 159 13.91 0.22 3.78
N ILE A 160 14.74 0.62 2.80
CA ILE A 160 15.44 -0.35 1.94
C ILE A 160 16.31 -1.27 2.79
N ALA A 161 17.09 -0.74 3.72
CA ALA A 161 17.95 -1.54 4.59
C ALA A 161 17.16 -2.50 5.51
N GLU A 162 15.98 -2.09 5.99
CA GLU A 162 15.10 -2.96 6.78
C GLU A 162 14.48 -4.07 5.93
N LEU A 163 14.04 -3.75 4.71
CA LEU A 163 13.51 -4.73 3.76
C LEU A 163 14.57 -5.75 3.33
N GLU A 164 15.81 -5.31 3.06
CA GLU A 164 16.94 -6.21 2.79
C GLU A 164 17.14 -7.20 3.95
N ARG A 165 17.19 -6.69 5.19
CA ARG A 165 17.31 -7.54 6.38
C ARG A 165 16.14 -8.51 6.50
N GLY A 166 14.91 -8.06 6.22
CA GLY A 166 13.71 -8.88 6.22
C GLY A 166 13.82 -10.05 5.24
N VAL A 167 14.17 -9.76 4.01
CA VAL A 167 14.38 -10.76 2.95
C VAL A 167 15.49 -11.74 3.35
N ASP A 168 16.63 -11.26 3.84
CA ASP A 168 17.75 -12.12 4.25
C ASP A 168 17.35 -13.06 5.40
N ARG A 169 16.63 -12.58 6.41
CA ARG A 169 16.15 -13.41 7.52
C ARG A 169 15.19 -14.51 7.06
N LEU A 170 14.26 -14.15 6.19
CA LEU A 170 13.31 -15.12 5.63
C LEU A 170 14.02 -16.22 4.81
N ARG A 171 15.04 -15.84 4.06
CA ARG A 171 15.86 -16.79 3.30
C ARG A 171 16.64 -17.77 4.18
N ILE A 172 17.28 -17.25 5.22
CA ILE A 172 18.03 -18.09 6.17
C ILE A 172 17.13 -19.19 6.76
N ILE A 173 15.84 -18.90 6.92
CA ILE A 173 14.85 -19.88 7.38
C ILE A 173 14.12 -20.61 6.24
N SER A 174 14.69 -20.57 5.04
CA SER A 174 14.27 -21.34 3.86
C SER A 174 12.92 -20.95 3.26
N ILE A 175 12.52 -19.69 3.39
CA ILE A 175 11.38 -19.13 2.63
C ILE A 175 11.86 -18.84 1.20
N ARG A 176 11.12 -19.33 0.19
CA ARG A 176 11.46 -19.20 -1.22
C ARG A 176 10.63 -18.14 -1.93
N ASN A 177 9.33 -18.06 -1.64
CA ASN A 177 8.42 -17.11 -2.26
C ASN A 177 8.27 -15.91 -1.35
N ILE A 178 8.97 -14.83 -1.67
CA ILE A 178 8.93 -13.57 -0.93
C ILE A 178 8.52 -12.47 -1.91
N TYR A 179 7.42 -11.80 -1.63
CA TYR A 179 6.95 -10.63 -2.36
C TYR A 179 7.15 -9.39 -1.50
N VAL A 180 7.74 -8.35 -2.06
CA VAL A 180 7.77 -7.02 -1.45
C VAL A 180 6.87 -6.14 -2.31
N THR A 181 5.87 -5.52 -1.71
CA THR A 181 4.91 -4.63 -2.38
C THR A 181 4.66 -3.38 -1.54
N ALA A 182 3.98 -2.40 -2.12
CA ALA A 182 3.50 -1.22 -1.44
C ALA A 182 1.97 -1.16 -1.55
N ASP A 183 1.32 -0.49 -0.62
CA ASP A 183 -0.10 -0.18 -0.65
C ASP A 183 -0.40 1.11 -1.41
N HIS A 184 0.52 2.05 -1.43
CA HIS A 184 0.50 3.27 -2.24
C HIS A 184 1.90 3.86 -2.37
N GLY A 185 2.02 4.93 -3.14
CA GLY A 185 3.17 5.81 -3.18
C GLY A 185 2.83 7.20 -2.65
N PHE A 186 3.73 8.14 -2.85
CA PHE A 186 3.50 9.56 -2.56
C PHE A 186 4.16 10.44 -3.61
N ILE A 187 3.69 11.69 -3.71
CA ILE A 187 4.31 12.69 -4.57
C ILE A 187 5.23 13.54 -3.69
N TYR A 188 6.52 13.43 -3.97
CA TYR A 188 7.51 14.29 -3.34
C TYR A 188 7.56 15.67 -4.00
N ARG A 189 7.64 16.72 -3.19
CA ARG A 189 7.82 18.10 -3.67
C ARG A 189 9.05 18.73 -3.01
N ARG A 190 9.91 19.29 -3.83
CA ARG A 190 11.14 19.94 -3.37
C ARG A 190 10.89 21.31 -2.76
N HIS A 191 9.80 21.99 -3.14
CA HIS A 191 9.47 23.33 -2.72
C HIS A 191 8.17 23.34 -1.91
N LEU A 192 8.05 24.29 -0.99
CA LEU A 192 6.82 24.56 -0.28
C LEU A 192 5.71 24.93 -1.26
N LEU A 193 4.48 24.54 -0.92
CA LEU A 193 3.29 24.90 -1.69
C LEU A 193 3.05 26.42 -1.64
N ASP A 194 2.89 27.03 -2.79
CA ASP A 194 2.43 28.41 -2.91
C ASP A 194 0.95 28.48 -3.37
N SER A 195 0.42 29.69 -3.56
CA SER A 195 -0.96 29.89 -3.97
C SER A 195 -1.26 29.37 -5.37
N THR A 196 -0.27 29.34 -6.27
CA THR A 196 -0.43 28.86 -7.65
C THR A 196 -0.45 27.34 -7.75
N ASP A 197 0.01 26.65 -6.71
CA ASP A 197 -0.04 25.20 -6.61
C ASP A 197 -1.40 24.69 -6.13
N LYS A 198 -2.32 25.57 -5.73
CA LYS A 198 -3.58 25.22 -5.09
C LYS A 198 -4.77 25.36 -6.03
N ILE A 199 -5.58 24.33 -6.09
CA ILE A 199 -6.85 24.31 -6.82
C ILE A 199 -7.98 24.38 -5.79
N ASN A 200 -8.94 25.28 -6.01
CA ASN A 200 -10.12 25.38 -5.17
C ASN A 200 -11.18 24.41 -5.66
N LEU A 201 -11.69 23.59 -4.78
CA LEU A 201 -12.85 22.76 -5.07
C LEU A 201 -14.13 23.63 -5.09
N PRO A 202 -15.13 23.33 -5.95
CA PRO A 202 -16.39 24.03 -6.00
C PRO A 202 -17.08 24.06 -4.62
N SER A 203 -17.63 25.20 -4.23
CA SER A 203 -18.27 25.37 -2.93
C SER A 203 -19.71 24.84 -2.89
N ASP A 204 -20.32 24.65 -4.04
CA ASP A 204 -21.69 24.15 -4.26
C ASP A 204 -21.74 22.61 -4.42
N VAL A 205 -20.58 21.95 -4.43
CA VAL A 205 -20.48 20.50 -4.44
C VAL A 205 -20.26 19.98 -3.02
N ASP A 206 -21.09 19.04 -2.61
CA ASP A 206 -20.93 18.36 -1.33
C ASP A 206 -19.90 17.23 -1.44
N PHE A 207 -18.81 17.38 -0.72
CA PHE A 207 -17.75 16.40 -0.65
C PHE A 207 -17.80 15.67 0.70
N GLU A 208 -17.94 14.37 0.63
CA GLU A 208 -17.85 13.48 1.80
C GLU A 208 -16.47 13.54 2.44
N GLN A 209 -15.43 13.70 1.63
CA GLN A 209 -14.05 13.81 2.07
C GLN A 209 -13.25 14.78 1.21
N LYS A 210 -12.42 15.60 1.86
CA LYS A 210 -11.45 16.49 1.20
C LYS A 210 -10.06 16.27 1.78
N ASN A 211 -9.08 16.14 0.90
CA ASN A 211 -7.67 16.02 1.25
C ASN A 211 -6.82 16.81 0.24
N LEU A 212 -5.55 17.03 0.52
CA LEU A 212 -4.64 17.74 -0.37
C LEU A 212 -4.57 17.13 -1.79
N ARG A 213 -4.68 15.81 -1.90
CA ARG A 213 -4.46 15.09 -3.17
C ARG A 213 -5.71 14.43 -3.74
N TYR A 214 -6.81 14.45 -3.03
CA TYR A 214 -8.06 13.87 -3.50
C TYR A 214 -9.27 14.46 -2.76
N ALA A 215 -10.43 14.34 -3.39
CA ALA A 215 -11.71 14.54 -2.74
C ALA A 215 -12.68 13.43 -3.18
N ILE A 216 -13.64 13.09 -2.34
CA ILE A 216 -14.69 12.11 -2.65
C ILE A 216 -16.02 12.81 -2.53
N GLY A 217 -16.86 12.68 -3.56
CA GLY A 217 -18.18 13.29 -3.62
C GLY A 217 -19.14 12.51 -4.51
N SER A 218 -20.43 12.82 -4.39
CA SER A 218 -21.49 12.13 -5.15
C SER A 218 -21.86 12.82 -6.48
N THR A 219 -21.49 14.08 -6.63
CA THR A 219 -21.84 14.89 -7.80
C THR A 219 -20.61 15.08 -8.68
N ASP A 220 -20.73 14.72 -9.94
CA ASP A 220 -19.71 15.00 -10.94
C ASP A 220 -19.64 16.50 -11.26
N PHE A 221 -18.44 17.02 -11.47
CA PHE A 221 -18.20 18.38 -11.92
C PHE A 221 -16.97 18.44 -12.83
N ASP A 222 -16.92 19.45 -13.66
CA ASP A 222 -15.80 19.71 -14.56
C ASP A 222 -15.07 20.99 -14.10
N GLU A 223 -13.78 20.86 -13.79
CA GLU A 223 -12.93 21.96 -13.34
C GLU A 223 -11.52 21.82 -13.94
N ILE A 224 -10.96 22.92 -14.38
CA ILE A 224 -9.63 22.94 -15.01
C ILE A 224 -8.56 22.44 -14.03
N GLY A 225 -7.82 21.41 -14.44
CA GLY A 225 -6.73 20.83 -13.64
C GLY A 225 -7.20 19.81 -12.62
N VAL A 226 -8.46 19.40 -12.67
CA VAL A 226 -9.01 18.31 -11.86
C VAL A 226 -9.49 17.20 -12.78
N ASP A 227 -9.05 15.99 -12.49
CA ASP A 227 -9.58 14.77 -13.11
C ASP A 227 -10.44 14.01 -12.09
N ASN A 228 -11.30 13.15 -12.59
CA ASN A 228 -12.09 12.28 -11.74
C ASN A 228 -12.20 10.87 -12.30
N VAL A 229 -12.61 9.96 -11.43
CA VAL A 229 -12.95 8.58 -11.78
C VAL A 229 -14.05 8.09 -10.85
N LYS A 230 -14.96 7.29 -11.37
CA LYS A 230 -15.97 6.63 -10.52
C LYS A 230 -15.32 5.67 -9.55
N LEU A 231 -15.74 5.74 -8.31
CA LEU A 231 -15.25 4.84 -7.25
C LEU A 231 -15.58 3.38 -7.56
N GLY A 232 -16.76 3.13 -8.14
CA GLY A 232 -17.15 1.80 -8.62
C GLY A 232 -16.20 1.19 -9.66
N ASP A 233 -15.63 1.99 -10.56
CA ASP A 233 -14.66 1.52 -11.55
C ASP A 233 -13.33 1.09 -10.88
N ILE A 234 -12.96 1.76 -9.80
CA ILE A 234 -11.78 1.42 -9.01
C ILE A 234 -12.03 0.14 -8.21
N LEU A 235 -13.13 0.10 -7.47
CA LEU A 235 -13.46 -1.00 -6.56
C LEU A 235 -14.04 -2.23 -7.29
N GLY A 236 -14.57 -2.05 -8.51
CA GLY A 236 -15.22 -3.09 -9.29
C GLY A 236 -16.62 -3.42 -8.79
N ASN A 237 -17.35 -2.41 -8.35
CA ASN A 237 -18.71 -2.49 -7.84
C ASN A 237 -19.59 -1.35 -8.43
N ASP A 238 -20.79 -1.16 -7.92
CA ASP A 238 -21.76 -0.18 -8.41
C ASP A 238 -21.73 1.16 -7.68
N ASP A 239 -20.64 1.49 -6.99
CA ASP A 239 -20.51 2.77 -6.27
C ASP A 239 -20.51 3.94 -7.25
N GLN A 240 -21.48 4.86 -7.08
CA GLN A 240 -21.67 6.00 -7.99
C GLN A 240 -20.88 7.24 -7.58
N ARG A 241 -20.19 7.22 -6.46
CA ARG A 241 -19.32 8.34 -6.03
C ARG A 241 -18.11 8.48 -6.93
N PHE A 242 -17.54 9.67 -6.91
CA PHE A 242 -16.35 10.03 -7.68
C PHE A 242 -15.18 10.29 -6.75
N VAL A 243 -14.00 9.91 -7.19
CA VAL A 243 -12.74 10.37 -6.63
C VAL A 243 -12.18 11.43 -7.56
N PHE A 244 -12.04 12.65 -7.07
CA PHE A 244 -11.44 13.79 -7.75
C PHE A 244 -10.00 13.93 -7.33
N TYR A 245 -9.12 14.25 -8.26
CA TYR A 245 -7.70 14.44 -8.00
C TYR A 245 -7.09 15.49 -8.94
N PRO A 246 -6.06 16.23 -8.50
CA PRO A 246 -5.35 17.15 -9.39
C PRO A 246 -4.70 16.39 -10.55
N SER A 247 -4.87 16.90 -11.78
CA SER A 247 -4.27 16.30 -13.01
C SER A 247 -2.75 16.33 -13.04
N ASN A 248 -2.13 17.06 -12.11
CA ASN A 248 -0.69 17.27 -12.02
C ASN A 248 -0.20 17.26 -10.55
N ALA A 249 0.97 17.85 -10.29
CA ALA A 249 1.52 17.94 -8.93
C ALA A 249 0.84 18.99 -8.02
N ASN A 250 -0.23 19.68 -8.48
CA ASN A 250 -1.00 20.60 -7.66
C ASN A 250 -1.73 19.89 -6.51
N VAL A 251 -2.26 20.69 -5.58
CA VAL A 251 -3.03 20.20 -4.44
C VAL A 251 -4.36 20.93 -4.35
N PHE A 252 -5.34 20.33 -3.70
CA PHE A 252 -6.56 21.03 -3.34
C PHE A 252 -6.33 22.01 -2.18
N SER A 253 -7.02 23.15 -2.23
CA SER A 253 -7.15 24.05 -1.07
C SER A 253 -8.06 23.38 -0.05
N VAL A 254 -7.47 22.85 1.02
CA VAL A 254 -8.22 22.31 2.16
C VAL A 254 -7.93 23.16 3.39
N PRO A 255 -8.92 23.29 4.33
CA PRO A 255 -8.74 24.07 5.56
C PRO A 255 -7.59 23.59 6.40
#